data_626222fa87a54cca3690d1c90cc5a214
#
_entry.id   626222fa87a54cca3690d1c90cc5a214
#
_cell.length_a   1.000
_cell.length_b   1.000
_cell.length_c   1.000
_cell.angle_alpha   90.00
_cell.angle_beta   90.00
_cell.angle_gamma   90.00
#
_symmetry.space_group_name_H-M   'P 1'
#
loop_
_entity.id
_entity.type
_entity.pdbx_description
1 polymer ?
#
loop_
_entity_poly.entity_id
_entity_poly.type
_entity_poly.pdbx_seq_one_letter_code
_entity_poly.pdbx_strand_id
1 'polypeptide(L)' 'GAVAYGDLEVRDAVDFGAAETVIISDSRLRDGSLSHTIEDAERLGAAVVVLSSEFEPGKRLEGLGGSAALLRYKIG' A
#
# COMPACT_ATOMS: atom_id res chain seq x y z
N GLY A 1 -13.89 6.84 -1.54
CA GLY A 1 -13.11 6.26 -2.62
C GLY A 1 -12.89 4.77 -2.46
N ALA A 2 -12.28 4.17 -3.45
CA ALA A 2 -11.98 2.74 -3.42
C ALA A 2 -10.66 2.48 -2.68
N VAL A 3 -10.59 1.31 -2.06
CA VAL A 3 -9.39 0.88 -1.32
C VAL A 3 -9.07 -0.53 -1.76
N ALA A 4 -7.78 -0.79 -2.01
CA ALA A 4 -7.27 -2.13 -2.28
C ALA A 4 -6.47 -2.60 -1.06
N TYR A 5 -6.61 -3.85 -0.68
CA TYR A 5 -5.90 -4.42 0.46
C TYR A 5 -5.06 -5.61 0.02
N GLY A 6 -3.89 -5.74 0.61
CA GLY A 6 -2.99 -6.86 0.38
C GLY A 6 -2.03 -6.61 -0.77
N ASP A 7 -0.93 -7.35 -0.76
CA ASP A 7 0.19 -7.08 -1.66
C ASP A 7 -0.18 -7.18 -3.14
N LEU A 8 -0.96 -8.19 -3.51
CA LEU A 8 -1.32 -8.39 -4.91
C LEU A 8 -2.22 -7.28 -5.43
N GLU A 9 -3.22 -6.90 -4.64
CA GLU A 9 -4.14 -5.83 -5.05
C GLU A 9 -3.45 -4.48 -5.06
N VAL A 10 -2.57 -4.23 -4.10
CA VAL A 10 -1.78 -2.99 -4.07
C VAL A 10 -0.86 -2.93 -5.29
N ARG A 11 -0.20 -4.04 -5.63
CA ARG A 11 0.66 -4.10 -6.81
C ARG A 11 -0.13 -3.80 -8.08
N ASP A 12 -1.32 -4.40 -8.21
CA ASP A 12 -2.18 -4.14 -9.36
C ASP A 12 -2.57 -2.67 -9.44
N ALA A 13 -2.95 -2.08 -8.31
CA ALA A 13 -3.32 -0.66 -8.27
C ALA A 13 -2.18 0.23 -8.73
N VAL A 14 -0.96 -0.07 -8.28
CA VAL A 14 0.23 0.68 -8.69
C VAL A 14 0.49 0.51 -10.19
N ASP A 15 0.42 -0.73 -10.68
CA ASP A 15 0.67 -1.02 -12.09
C ASP A 15 -0.32 -0.31 -13.03
N PHE A 16 -1.58 -0.18 -12.58
CA PHE A 16 -2.59 0.54 -13.36
C PHE A 16 -2.48 2.05 -13.24
N GLY A 17 -1.57 2.54 -12.40
CA GLY A 17 -1.47 3.98 -12.14
C GLY A 17 -2.66 4.52 -11.36
N ALA A 18 -3.40 3.63 -10.68
CA ALA A 18 -4.62 3.99 -9.97
C ALA A 18 -4.38 4.32 -8.49
N ALA A 19 -3.21 4.06 -7.97
CA ALA A 19 -2.91 4.31 -6.56
C ALA A 19 -2.65 5.79 -6.32
N GLU A 20 -3.44 6.40 -5.45
CA GLU A 20 -3.20 7.75 -4.98
C GLU A 20 -2.22 7.73 -3.80
N THR A 21 -2.44 6.79 -2.88
CA THR A 21 -1.61 6.63 -1.68
C THR A 21 -1.42 5.15 -1.42
N VAL A 22 -0.18 4.75 -1.15
CA VAL A 22 0.13 3.39 -0.69
C VAL A 22 0.41 3.46 0.80
N ILE A 23 -0.28 2.62 1.56
CA ILE A 23 -0.12 2.55 3.02
C ILE A 23 0.49 1.19 3.34
N ILE A 24 1.57 1.18 4.10
CA ILE A 24 2.31 -0.04 4.42
C ILE A 24 2.66 -0.05 5.89
N SER A 25 2.61 -1.22 6.52
CA SER A 25 3.07 -1.34 7.90
C SER A 25 4.60 -1.31 7.93
N ASP A 26 5.15 -0.86 9.05
CA ASP A 26 6.61 -0.78 9.23
C ASP A 26 7.29 -2.15 9.10
N SER A 27 6.64 -3.22 9.54
CA SER A 27 7.20 -4.56 9.43
C SER A 27 7.29 -5.00 7.97
N ARG A 28 6.30 -4.68 7.16
CA ARG A 28 6.31 -5.01 5.72
C ARG A 28 7.35 -4.19 4.98
N LEU A 29 7.53 -2.94 5.40
CA LEU A 29 8.58 -2.10 4.83
C LEU A 29 9.96 -2.70 5.11
N ARG A 30 10.19 -3.16 6.34
CA ARG A 30 11.48 -3.72 6.74
C ARG A 30 11.80 -5.04 6.05
N ASP A 31 10.80 -5.88 5.75
CA ASP A 31 11.08 -7.17 5.12
C ASP A 31 11.44 -7.04 3.63
N GLY A 32 11.21 -5.89 3.04
CA GLY A 32 11.63 -5.60 1.68
C GLY A 32 10.76 -6.24 0.58
N SER A 33 9.72 -6.96 0.93
CA SER A 33 8.90 -7.66 -0.05
C SER A 33 8.15 -6.72 -0.99
N LEU A 34 7.89 -5.48 -0.55
CA LEU A 34 7.16 -4.49 -1.33
C LEU A 34 8.06 -3.38 -1.87
N SER A 35 9.39 -3.54 -1.83
CA SER A 35 10.31 -2.48 -2.23
C SER A 35 10.07 -2.01 -3.67
N HIS A 36 9.89 -2.94 -4.61
CA HIS A 36 9.64 -2.56 -6.02
C HIS A 36 8.29 -1.88 -6.18
N THR A 37 7.27 -2.34 -5.46
CA THR A 37 5.95 -1.73 -5.50
C THR A 37 6.01 -0.29 -5.00
N ILE A 38 6.75 -0.05 -3.91
CA ILE A 38 6.91 1.29 -3.34
C ILE A 38 7.68 2.19 -4.31
N GLU A 39 8.77 1.70 -4.89
CA GLU A 39 9.53 2.47 -5.86
C GLU A 39 8.68 2.88 -7.05
N ASP A 40 7.90 1.94 -7.59
CA ASP A 40 7.02 2.22 -8.72
C ASP A 40 5.91 3.20 -8.33
N ALA A 41 5.35 3.05 -7.13
CA ALA A 41 4.32 3.96 -6.63
C ALA A 41 4.85 5.39 -6.57
N GLU A 42 6.03 5.58 -6.01
CA GLU A 42 6.64 6.91 -5.91
C GLU A 42 6.94 7.49 -7.28
N ARG A 43 7.48 6.66 -8.18
CA ARG A 43 7.78 7.10 -9.55
C ARG A 43 6.51 7.55 -10.28
N LEU A 44 5.39 6.92 -10.00
CA LEU A 44 4.11 7.24 -10.63
C LEU A 44 3.33 8.33 -9.87
N GLY A 45 3.93 8.92 -8.86
CA GLY A 45 3.36 10.07 -8.17
C GLY A 45 2.45 9.75 -7.00
N ALA A 46 2.41 8.50 -6.54
CA ALA A 46 1.64 8.14 -5.36
C ALA A 46 2.38 8.55 -4.09
N ALA A 47 1.62 8.93 -3.06
CA ALA A 47 2.19 9.13 -1.73
C ALA A 47 2.39 7.78 -1.05
N VAL A 48 3.41 7.66 -0.21
CA VAL A 48 3.65 6.44 0.57
C VAL A 48 3.60 6.79 2.04
N VAL A 49 2.77 6.08 2.79
CA VAL A 49 2.58 6.29 4.22
C VAL A 49 2.93 5.02 4.97
N VAL A 50 3.77 5.13 5.98
CA VAL A 50 4.17 3.99 6.80
C VAL A 50 3.46 4.09 8.15
N LEU A 51 2.77 3.02 8.55
CA LEU A 51 2.10 2.94 9.84
C LEU A 51 2.86 2.00 10.77
N SER A 52 3.04 2.44 12.02
CA SER A 52 3.70 1.62 13.01
C SER A 52 2.80 0.47 13.45
N SER A 53 3.33 -0.75 13.43
CA SER A 53 2.61 -1.93 13.91
C SER A 53 2.50 -1.97 15.43
N GLU A 54 3.14 -1.05 16.14
CA GLU A 54 3.00 -0.92 17.59
C GLU A 54 1.67 -0.31 18.00
N PHE A 55 1.02 0.43 17.10
CA PHE A 55 -0.20 1.18 17.39
C PHE A 55 -1.37 0.63 16.57
N GLU A 56 -2.58 0.95 17.01
CA GLU A 56 -3.81 0.35 16.49
C GLU A 56 -3.97 0.43 14.97
N PRO A 57 -3.76 1.59 14.30
CA PRO A 57 -3.89 1.64 12.84
C PRO A 57 -2.96 0.66 12.12
N GLY A 58 -1.71 0.56 12.54
CA GLY A 58 -0.74 -0.35 11.94
C GLY A 58 -1.06 -1.81 12.23
N LYS A 59 -1.51 -2.11 13.45
CA LYS A 59 -1.93 -3.48 13.82
C LYS A 59 -3.11 -3.92 12.98
N ARG A 60 -4.07 -3.04 12.76
CA ARG A 60 -5.23 -3.34 11.94
C ARG A 60 -4.83 -3.59 10.50
N LEU A 61 -3.91 -2.78 9.99
CA LEU A 61 -3.38 -2.97 8.64
C LEU A 61 -2.70 -4.32 8.51
N GLU A 62 -1.93 -4.73 9.51
CA GLU A 62 -1.28 -6.05 9.49
C GLU A 62 -2.30 -7.18 9.39
N GLY A 63 -3.42 -7.05 10.06
CA GLY A 63 -4.52 -8.02 9.95
C GLY A 63 -5.17 -8.05 8.58
N LEU A 64 -4.98 -7.01 7.78
CA LEU A 64 -5.53 -6.90 6.42
C LEU A 64 -4.49 -7.20 5.34
N GLY A 65 -3.34 -7.73 5.72
CA GLY A 65 -2.29 -8.11 4.79
C GLY A 65 -1.06 -7.22 4.81
N GLY A 66 -1.04 -6.19 5.65
CA GLY A 66 0.13 -5.34 5.85
C GLY A 66 0.30 -4.21 4.84
N SER A 67 -0.56 -4.14 3.84
CA SER A 67 -0.51 -3.05 2.84
C SER A 67 -1.90 -2.73 2.32
N ALA A 68 -2.07 -1.48 1.89
CA ALA A 68 -3.31 -1.01 1.30
C ALA A 68 -2.99 0.11 0.31
N ALA A 69 -3.91 0.38 -0.59
CA ALA A 69 -3.80 1.52 -1.49
C ALA A 69 -5.13 2.25 -1.54
N LEU A 70 -5.06 3.56 -1.42
CA LEU A 70 -6.21 4.43 -1.68
C LEU A 70 -6.19 4.73 -3.18
N LEU A 71 -7.28 4.50 -3.84
CA LEU A 71 -7.34 4.56 -5.30
C LEU A 71 -7.89 5.90 -5.77
N ARG A 72 -7.37 6.38 -6.90
CA ARG A 72 -7.86 7.58 -7.58
C ARG A 72 -9.21 7.32 -8.25
N TYR A 73 -9.39 6.07 -8.71
CA TYR A 73 -10.61 5.62 -9.35
C TYR A 73 -10.75 4.12 -9.11
N LYS A 74 -11.94 3.64 -9.32
CA LYS A 74 -12.25 2.23 -9.10
C LYS A 74 -11.69 1.37 -10.22
N ILE A 75 -11.03 0.27 -9.87
CA ILE A 75 -10.50 -0.70 -10.81
C ILE A 75 -11.44 -1.90 -10.89
N GLY A 76 -11.73 -2.35 -12.04
CA GLY A 76 -12.47 -3.59 -12.28
C GLY A 76 -13.93 -3.45 -12.44
#